data_ef2769862af91557c6f4003ef396e93d
#
_entry.id   ef2769862af91557c6f4003ef396e93d
#
_cell.length_a   1.000
_cell.length_b   1.000
_cell.length_c   1.000
_cell.angle_alpha   90.00
_cell.angle_beta   90.00
_cell.angle_gamma   90.00
#
_symmetry.space_group_name_H-M   'P 1'
#
loop_
_entity.id
_entity.type
_entity.pdbx_description
1 polymer ?
#
loop_
_entity_poly.entity_id
_entity_poly.type
_entity_poly.pdbx_seq_one_letter_code
_entity_poly.pdbx_strand_id
1 'polypeptide(L)'
;MRPLFSHIKKFFCLSLSLLICSACIDEIRLDIDADQAKVAIDGFISDSLRVHSIALSYSSVFGVGNDNIQPPISGANVGIRDGAGNFFSFEESSEEPGVYERLMAGEVGQSYQLEINLPDGREIRSRAIEMPRNNELMGIEYEQIERTFINTAGNVSTTIELILKIDSELDAQKRPFFRWRVGGQYEFHENYPMALSTKWCYISETLDFNQLELLDAREIEGNELRNKRIFSMPLDSRFAWQYCFHIRQFSMSEEEYIYWSNIQEILNTGGSLFDPPPGTVKGNLFNPADENDQILGFFSVASVSYKRYFANPDILNRFVDPKCSAIPFRPQFPECRDCSTVLGSELEKPDYWLP
;
A
#
# COMPACT_ATOMS: atom_id res chain seq x y z
N MET A 1 -45.90 3.03 -62.70
CA MET A 1 -45.36 4.02 -61.76
C MET A 1 -44.91 3.42 -60.39
N ARG A 2 -44.60 2.13 -60.29
CA ARG A 2 -44.19 1.49 -58.99
C ARG A 2 -42.68 1.25 -58.75
N PRO A 3 -41.74 1.29 -59.71
CA PRO A 3 -40.33 1.00 -59.36
C PRO A 3 -39.54 2.24 -58.84
N LEU A 4 -39.94 3.47 -59.18
CA LEU A 4 -39.16 4.66 -58.82
C LEU A 4 -39.16 4.97 -57.31
N PHE A 5 -40.28 4.71 -56.63
CA PHE A 5 -40.41 4.92 -55.18
C PHE A 5 -39.57 3.95 -54.33
N SER A 6 -39.27 2.74 -54.82
CA SER A 6 -38.44 1.75 -54.13
C SER A 6 -36.96 2.17 -54.08
N HIS A 7 -36.47 2.77 -55.17
CA HIS A 7 -35.08 3.23 -55.23
C HIS A 7 -34.85 4.49 -54.40
N ILE A 8 -35.80 5.38 -54.32
CA ILE A 8 -35.74 6.59 -53.47
C ILE A 8 -35.71 6.21 -51.99
N LYS A 9 -36.50 5.25 -51.52
CA LYS A 9 -36.46 4.77 -50.15
C LYS A 9 -35.12 4.11 -49.79
N LYS A 10 -34.55 3.31 -50.68
CA LYS A 10 -33.23 2.68 -50.46
C LYS A 10 -32.12 3.70 -50.41
N PHE A 11 -32.17 4.72 -51.28
CA PHE A 11 -31.18 5.80 -51.28
C PHE A 11 -31.28 6.67 -50.04
N PHE A 12 -32.48 6.93 -49.53
CA PHE A 12 -32.71 7.69 -48.30
C PHE A 12 -32.26 6.92 -47.06
N CYS A 13 -32.52 5.59 -46.96
CA CYS A 13 -32.00 4.74 -45.89
C CYS A 13 -30.48 4.62 -45.92
N LEU A 14 -29.84 4.56 -47.10
CA LEU A 14 -28.41 4.49 -47.25
C LEU A 14 -27.74 5.82 -46.84
N SER A 15 -28.33 6.96 -47.22
CA SER A 15 -27.88 8.29 -46.84
C SER A 15 -28.04 8.57 -45.36
N LEU A 16 -29.13 8.11 -44.73
CA LEU A 16 -29.36 8.22 -43.29
C LEU A 16 -28.39 7.33 -42.47
N SER A 17 -28.05 6.13 -43.01
CA SER A 17 -27.08 5.24 -42.40
C SER A 17 -25.65 5.80 -42.46
N LEU A 18 -25.27 6.56 -43.52
CA LEU A 18 -23.97 7.21 -43.59
C LEU A 18 -23.84 8.41 -42.62
N LEU A 19 -24.93 9.09 -42.30
CA LEU A 19 -24.91 10.21 -41.35
C LEU A 19 -24.72 9.76 -39.89
N ILE A 20 -25.05 8.52 -39.56
CA ILE A 20 -24.92 7.99 -38.19
C ILE A 20 -23.49 7.55 -37.89
N CYS A 21 -22.65 7.31 -38.90
CA CYS A 21 -21.24 6.91 -38.74
C CYS A 21 -20.26 8.09 -38.54
N SER A 22 -20.72 9.34 -38.54
CA SER A 22 -19.88 10.52 -38.26
C SER A 22 -20.06 11.09 -36.85
N ALA A 23 -20.37 10.24 -35.88
CA ALA A 23 -20.18 10.61 -34.49
C ALA A 23 -18.66 10.64 -34.20
N CYS A 24 -18.02 11.75 -34.47
CA CYS A 24 -16.70 12.05 -33.94
C CYS A 24 -16.82 12.03 -32.41
N ILE A 25 -16.16 11.09 -31.79
CA ILE A 25 -15.80 11.20 -30.37
C ILE A 25 -14.72 12.29 -30.38
N ASP A 26 -15.08 13.51 -30.01
CA ASP A 26 -14.10 14.51 -29.66
C ASP A 26 -13.35 13.99 -28.43
N GLU A 27 -12.10 13.65 -28.64
CA GLU A 27 -11.17 13.43 -27.53
C GLU A 27 -11.12 14.75 -26.74
N ILE A 28 -11.72 14.76 -25.56
CA ILE A 28 -11.55 15.87 -24.63
C ILE A 28 -10.08 15.85 -24.23
N ARG A 29 -9.26 16.61 -24.94
CA ARG A 29 -7.90 16.94 -24.48
C ARG A 29 -8.10 17.93 -23.33
N LEU A 30 -8.07 17.42 -22.13
CA LEU A 30 -7.79 18.27 -20.97
C LEU A 30 -6.38 18.83 -21.23
N ASP A 31 -6.29 20.11 -21.57
CA ASP A 31 -5.05 20.87 -21.42
C ASP A 31 -4.81 20.96 -19.89
N ILE A 32 -4.27 19.88 -19.35
CA ILE A 32 -3.65 19.93 -18.03
C ILE A 32 -2.36 20.67 -18.33
N ASP A 33 -2.25 21.92 -17.89
CA ASP A 33 -0.96 22.61 -17.79
C ASP A 33 0.01 21.57 -17.24
N ALA A 34 1.06 21.26 -18.00
CA ALA A 34 2.09 20.31 -17.57
C ALA A 34 2.75 20.94 -16.36
N ASP A 35 2.12 20.76 -15.22
CA ASP A 35 2.58 21.23 -13.92
C ASP A 35 4.00 20.71 -13.76
N GLN A 36 4.94 21.59 -13.50
CA GLN A 36 6.35 21.21 -13.41
C GLN A 36 6.46 20.06 -12.43
N ALA A 37 7.25 19.03 -12.76
CA ALA A 37 7.48 17.89 -11.90
C ALA A 37 7.83 18.36 -10.48
N LYS A 38 7.01 17.98 -9.51
CA LYS A 38 7.17 18.36 -8.10
C LYS A 38 8.10 17.40 -7.40
N VAL A 39 8.84 17.87 -6.43
CA VAL A 39 9.63 16.99 -5.54
C VAL A 39 8.67 16.20 -4.68
N ALA A 40 8.85 14.88 -4.63
CA ALA A 40 8.12 13.96 -3.80
C ALA A 40 9.08 13.26 -2.83
N ILE A 41 8.70 13.22 -1.55
CA ILE A 41 9.53 12.67 -0.48
C ILE A 41 8.70 11.69 0.34
N ASP A 42 9.20 10.46 0.46
CA ASP A 42 8.70 9.46 1.40
C ASP A 42 9.78 9.17 2.43
N GLY A 43 9.60 9.64 3.65
CA GLY A 43 10.57 9.53 4.74
C GLY A 43 9.92 9.00 6.01
N PHE A 44 10.56 7.99 6.62
CA PHE A 44 10.06 7.38 7.84
C PHE A 44 11.18 7.03 8.81
N ILE A 45 11.03 7.41 10.10
CA ILE A 45 11.83 6.88 11.19
C ILE A 45 10.97 6.33 12.32
N SER A 46 11.53 5.36 13.05
CA SER A 46 10.87 4.76 14.19
C SER A 46 11.80 4.60 15.41
N ASP A 47 11.22 4.20 16.53
CA ASP A 47 11.89 3.84 17.77
C ASP A 47 12.67 2.51 17.68
N SER A 48 12.54 1.76 16.58
CA SER A 48 13.22 0.49 16.39
C SER A 48 14.60 0.67 15.75
N LEU A 49 15.63 0.01 16.26
CA LEU A 49 16.96 -0.01 15.65
C LEU A 49 16.92 -0.81 14.35
N ARG A 50 16.92 -0.10 13.23
CA ARG A 50 16.87 -0.67 11.89
C ARG A 50 17.43 0.33 10.86
N VAL A 51 17.64 -0.15 9.64
CA VAL A 51 17.89 0.75 8.52
C VAL A 51 16.58 1.47 8.20
N HIS A 52 16.62 2.81 8.28
CA HIS A 52 15.55 3.70 7.85
C HIS A 52 15.91 4.29 6.52
N SER A 53 14.91 4.50 5.66
CA SER A 53 15.10 5.06 4.33
C SER A 53 14.25 6.31 4.11
N ILE A 54 14.82 7.22 3.30
CA ILE A 54 14.15 8.42 2.81
C ILE A 54 14.28 8.40 1.30
N ALA A 55 13.16 8.27 0.59
CA ALA A 55 13.13 8.24 -0.86
C ALA A 55 12.81 9.62 -1.42
N LEU A 56 13.59 10.05 -2.39
CA LEU A 56 13.47 11.34 -3.10
C LEU A 56 13.21 11.08 -4.58
N SER A 57 12.16 11.65 -5.12
CA SER A 57 11.82 11.53 -6.54
C SER A 57 11.14 12.79 -7.06
N TYR A 58 11.02 12.89 -8.37
CA TYR A 58 10.10 13.85 -8.98
C TYR A 58 8.76 13.15 -9.26
N SER A 59 7.66 13.88 -9.09
CA SER A 59 6.35 13.37 -9.51
C SER A 59 6.34 13.15 -11.01
N SER A 60 5.65 12.09 -11.48
CA SER A 60 5.41 11.90 -12.90
C SER A 60 4.45 12.98 -13.42
N VAL A 61 4.74 13.53 -14.60
CA VAL A 61 3.81 14.42 -15.31
C VAL A 61 2.78 13.56 -16.02
N PHE A 62 1.49 13.79 -15.74
CA PHE A 62 0.41 13.02 -16.32
C PHE A 62 0.42 13.17 -17.86
N GLY A 63 0.50 12.08 -18.61
CA GLY A 63 0.39 12.05 -20.07
C GLY A 63 1.72 12.10 -20.85
N VAL A 64 2.86 12.12 -20.20
CA VAL A 64 4.18 12.08 -20.85
C VAL A 64 4.84 10.72 -20.60
N GLY A 65 4.75 9.84 -21.60
CA GLY A 65 5.40 8.51 -21.58
C GLY A 65 4.53 7.38 -21.01
N ASN A 66 4.83 6.16 -21.44
CA ASN A 66 4.12 4.94 -21.00
C ASN A 66 4.60 4.40 -19.65
N ASP A 67 5.58 5.04 -19.02
CA ASP A 67 6.20 4.56 -17.80
C ASP A 67 5.81 5.47 -16.64
N ASN A 68 5.04 4.91 -15.67
CA ASN A 68 4.77 5.52 -14.37
C ASN A 68 6.03 5.58 -13.48
N ILE A 69 7.20 5.77 -14.08
CA ILE A 69 8.47 5.83 -13.36
C ILE A 69 8.62 7.26 -12.82
N GLN A 70 8.67 7.36 -11.51
CA GLN A 70 9.03 8.59 -10.81
C GLN A 70 10.56 8.74 -10.88
N PRO A 71 11.11 9.75 -11.59
CA PRO A 71 12.56 9.93 -11.67
C PRO A 71 13.16 10.12 -10.28
N PRO A 72 14.18 9.33 -9.87
CA PRO A 72 14.83 9.49 -8.58
C PRO A 72 15.64 10.80 -8.53
N ILE A 73 15.84 11.34 -7.33
CA ILE A 73 16.71 12.49 -7.08
C ILE A 73 17.94 12.00 -6.35
N SER A 74 19.03 11.83 -7.10
CA SER A 74 20.34 11.41 -6.58
C SER A 74 21.22 12.60 -6.24
N GLY A 75 22.21 12.39 -5.36
CA GLY A 75 23.22 13.38 -5.01
C GLY A 75 22.74 14.50 -4.08
N ALA A 76 21.60 14.31 -3.41
CA ALA A 76 21.14 15.23 -2.36
C ALA A 76 21.91 14.99 -1.05
N ASN A 77 22.00 16.04 -0.22
CA ASN A 77 22.45 15.89 1.17
C ASN A 77 21.21 15.73 2.05
N VAL A 78 21.02 14.55 2.61
CA VAL A 78 19.83 14.16 3.38
C VAL A 78 20.23 13.88 4.83
N GLY A 79 19.50 14.42 5.78
CA GLY A 79 19.71 14.12 7.19
C GLY A 79 18.54 14.52 8.07
N ILE A 80 18.63 14.08 9.31
CA ILE A 80 17.63 14.33 10.34
C ILE A 80 18.30 15.06 11.51
N ARG A 81 17.67 16.13 11.98
CA ARG A 81 18.08 16.84 13.18
C ARG A 81 17.15 16.49 14.34
N ASP A 82 17.74 16.13 15.48
CA ASP A 82 16.95 15.94 16.70
C ASP A 82 16.74 17.26 17.49
N GLY A 83 15.86 17.21 18.49
CA GLY A 83 15.58 18.38 19.34
C GLY A 83 16.77 18.83 20.20
N ALA A 84 17.83 18.02 20.36
CA ALA A 84 19.07 18.38 21.02
C ALA A 84 20.08 19.05 20.07
N GLY A 85 19.78 19.10 18.76
CA GLY A 85 20.61 19.70 17.72
C GLY A 85 21.59 18.73 17.05
N ASN A 86 21.58 17.44 17.39
CA ASN A 86 22.41 16.46 16.71
C ASN A 86 21.89 16.22 15.29
N PHE A 87 22.83 16.07 14.34
CA PHE A 87 22.51 15.81 12.93
C PHE A 87 22.92 14.39 12.55
N PHE A 88 21.97 13.65 11.99
CA PHE A 88 22.12 12.26 11.53
C PHE A 88 22.07 12.24 10.01
N SER A 89 23.22 12.14 9.33
CA SER A 89 23.32 12.06 7.87
C SER A 89 22.85 10.70 7.37
N PHE A 90 22.09 10.69 6.27
CA PHE A 90 21.69 9.51 5.52
C PHE A 90 22.55 9.41 4.26
N GLU A 91 23.01 8.22 3.92
CA GLU A 91 23.84 7.96 2.74
C GLU A 91 22.98 7.41 1.61
N GLU A 92 23.24 7.83 0.38
CA GLU A 92 22.51 7.32 -0.78
C GLU A 92 22.84 5.85 -1.00
N SER A 93 21.79 5.03 -1.21
CA SER A 93 21.93 3.60 -1.50
C SER A 93 22.64 3.38 -2.83
N SER A 94 23.56 2.43 -2.86
CA SER A 94 24.27 2.04 -4.09
C SER A 94 23.39 1.18 -5.02
N GLU A 95 22.31 0.59 -4.51
CA GLU A 95 21.42 -0.30 -5.24
C GLU A 95 20.19 0.45 -5.77
N GLU A 96 19.70 1.44 -5.02
CA GLU A 96 18.46 2.17 -5.33
C GLU A 96 18.73 3.69 -5.39
N PRO A 97 18.97 4.27 -6.57
CA PRO A 97 19.16 5.70 -6.73
C PRO A 97 18.01 6.53 -6.15
N GLY A 98 18.33 7.64 -5.46
CA GLY A 98 17.34 8.49 -4.81
C GLY A 98 16.80 7.95 -3.48
N VAL A 99 17.27 6.80 -3.02
CA VAL A 99 16.98 6.28 -1.68
C VAL A 99 18.17 6.52 -0.77
N TYR A 100 17.94 7.16 0.36
CA TYR A 100 18.96 7.52 1.35
C TYR A 100 18.71 6.74 2.63
N GLU A 101 19.75 6.10 3.16
CA GLU A 101 19.62 5.10 4.22
C GLU A 101 20.50 5.40 5.43
N ARG A 102 20.01 5.03 6.62
CA ARG A 102 20.76 5.06 7.86
C ARG A 102 20.28 4.04 8.87
N LEU A 103 21.20 3.32 9.50
CA LEU A 103 20.92 2.51 10.68
C LEU A 103 20.79 3.42 11.90
N MET A 104 19.62 3.55 12.46
CA MET A 104 19.34 4.33 13.67
C MET A 104 18.07 3.84 14.39
N ALA A 105 17.86 4.35 15.60
CA ALA A 105 16.59 4.28 16.31
C ALA A 105 16.26 5.69 16.83
N GLY A 106 15.02 6.10 16.72
CA GLY A 106 14.53 7.31 17.36
C GLY A 106 14.24 7.09 18.84
N GLU A 107 14.28 8.14 19.64
CA GLU A 107 13.98 8.13 21.07
C GLU A 107 12.60 8.72 21.33
N VAL A 108 11.78 8.00 22.10
CA VAL A 108 10.45 8.45 22.50
C VAL A 108 10.52 9.78 23.26
N GLY A 109 9.67 10.73 22.88
CA GLY A 109 9.63 12.08 23.43
C GLY A 109 10.65 13.05 22.82
N GLN A 110 11.58 12.58 21.98
CA GLN A 110 12.51 13.42 21.24
C GLN A 110 11.86 13.90 19.93
N SER A 111 12.11 15.16 19.56
CA SER A 111 11.61 15.72 18.30
C SER A 111 12.64 15.51 17.19
N TYR A 112 12.14 15.27 15.97
CA TYR A 112 12.93 15.05 14.77
C TYR A 112 12.46 15.92 13.62
N GLN A 113 13.39 16.50 12.87
CA GLN A 113 13.15 17.29 11.68
C GLN A 113 14.00 16.79 10.52
N LEU A 114 13.38 16.54 9.37
CA LEU A 114 14.09 16.21 8.14
C LEU A 114 14.67 17.48 7.52
N GLU A 115 15.93 17.41 7.07
CA GLU A 115 16.65 18.47 6.36
C GLU A 115 17.25 17.88 5.08
N ILE A 116 16.96 18.48 3.94
CA ILE A 116 17.43 18.03 2.62
C ILE A 116 17.98 19.23 1.85
N ASN A 117 19.19 19.08 1.30
CA ASN A 117 19.72 20.01 0.30
C ASN A 117 19.78 19.29 -1.04
N LEU A 118 18.96 19.73 -1.99
CA LEU A 118 18.89 19.15 -3.32
C LEU A 118 20.08 19.57 -4.19
N PRO A 119 20.43 18.80 -5.24
CA PRO A 119 21.52 19.16 -6.16
C PRO A 119 21.29 20.47 -6.92
N ASP A 120 20.04 20.90 -7.08
CA ASP A 120 19.68 22.18 -7.70
C ASP A 120 19.80 23.40 -6.76
N GLY A 121 20.19 23.16 -5.50
CA GLY A 121 20.39 24.18 -4.48
C GLY A 121 19.17 24.51 -3.63
N ARG A 122 18.01 23.86 -3.88
CA ARG A 122 16.84 24.02 -3.02
C ARG A 122 17.05 23.32 -1.68
N GLU A 123 16.59 23.98 -0.63
CA GLU A 123 16.52 23.39 0.71
C GLU A 123 15.10 22.97 1.01
N ILE A 124 14.92 21.76 1.53
CA ILE A 124 13.62 21.24 1.97
C ILE A 124 13.74 20.82 3.43
N ARG A 125 12.74 21.19 4.23
CA ARG A 125 12.63 20.81 5.63
C ARG A 125 11.25 20.20 5.91
N SER A 126 11.19 19.33 6.92
CA SER A 126 9.91 19.00 7.55
C SER A 126 9.61 19.92 8.72
N ARG A 127 8.35 19.91 9.18
CA ARG A 127 8.07 20.32 10.56
C ARG A 127 8.74 19.34 11.53
N ALA A 128 9.07 19.82 12.72
CA ALA A 128 9.58 18.95 13.78
C ALA A 128 8.44 18.12 14.35
N ILE A 129 8.65 16.80 14.45
CA ILE A 129 7.66 15.85 14.99
C ILE A 129 8.28 15.16 16.21
N GLU A 130 7.57 15.16 17.32
CA GLU A 130 7.92 14.39 18.50
C GLU A 130 7.65 12.91 18.29
N MET A 131 8.63 12.03 18.58
CA MET A 131 8.46 10.58 18.57
C MET A 131 7.44 10.19 19.64
N PRO A 132 6.25 9.67 19.26
CA PRO A 132 5.23 9.33 20.23
C PRO A 132 5.62 8.08 21.04
N ARG A 133 4.98 7.90 22.22
CA ARG A 133 5.15 6.69 23.00
C ARG A 133 4.70 5.46 22.21
N ASN A 134 5.46 4.37 22.34
CA ASN A 134 5.02 3.08 21.82
C ASN A 134 3.85 2.55 22.66
N ASN A 135 2.78 2.16 21.97
CA ASN A 135 1.62 1.49 22.55
C ASN A 135 1.67 0.02 22.12
N GLU A 136 1.79 -0.89 23.06
CA GLU A 136 2.03 -2.29 22.75
C GLU A 136 0.81 -2.96 22.11
N LEU A 137 1.03 -3.66 21.00
CA LEU A 137 0.08 -4.59 20.41
C LEU A 137 -0.01 -5.83 21.31
N MET A 138 -1.13 -5.99 22.05
CA MET A 138 -1.27 -7.00 23.11
C MET A 138 -1.71 -8.35 22.55
N GLY A 139 -2.82 -8.40 21.84
CA GLY A 139 -3.43 -9.60 21.29
C GLY A 139 -3.72 -9.50 19.80
N ILE A 140 -3.79 -10.65 19.16
CA ILE A 140 -4.25 -10.78 17.78
C ILE A 140 -5.25 -11.93 17.75
N GLU A 141 -6.42 -11.67 17.20
CA GLU A 141 -7.48 -12.64 17.00
C GLU A 141 -7.96 -12.60 15.56
N TYR A 142 -8.65 -13.64 15.14
CA TYR A 142 -9.28 -13.68 13.83
C TYR A 142 -10.76 -14.05 13.94
N GLU A 143 -11.51 -13.61 12.95
CA GLU A 143 -12.89 -14.01 12.74
C GLU A 143 -13.07 -14.48 11.30
N GLN A 144 -13.89 -15.50 11.08
CA GLN A 144 -14.30 -15.95 9.75
C GLN A 144 -15.76 -15.60 9.52
N ILE A 145 -16.05 -14.87 8.45
CA ILE A 145 -17.40 -14.54 8.04
C ILE A 145 -17.69 -15.04 6.64
N GLU A 146 -18.92 -15.50 6.40
CA GLU A 146 -19.39 -15.75 5.05
C GLU A 146 -19.84 -14.46 4.40
N ARG A 147 -19.27 -14.15 3.24
CA ARG A 147 -19.66 -13.00 2.42
C ARG A 147 -20.21 -13.47 1.09
N THR A 148 -21.45 -13.08 0.80
CA THR A 148 -22.10 -13.31 -0.49
C THR A 148 -21.92 -12.10 -1.39
N PHE A 149 -21.51 -12.31 -2.63
CA PHE A 149 -21.32 -11.26 -3.62
C PHE A 149 -21.77 -11.72 -5.01
N ILE A 150 -21.95 -10.77 -5.92
CA ILE A 150 -22.21 -11.06 -7.33
C ILE A 150 -20.86 -11.05 -8.06
N ASN A 151 -20.48 -12.17 -8.65
CA ASN A 151 -19.25 -12.29 -9.41
C ASN A 151 -19.34 -11.59 -10.78
N THR A 152 -18.23 -11.51 -11.50
CA THR A 152 -18.14 -10.85 -12.82
C THR A 152 -19.02 -11.47 -13.89
N ALA A 153 -19.45 -12.72 -13.71
CA ALA A 153 -20.41 -13.40 -14.59
C ALA A 153 -21.88 -13.17 -14.20
N GLY A 154 -22.14 -12.33 -13.19
CA GLY A 154 -23.50 -12.04 -12.70
C GLY A 154 -24.11 -13.10 -11.76
N ASN A 155 -23.33 -14.10 -11.36
CA ASN A 155 -23.80 -15.17 -10.47
C ASN A 155 -23.53 -14.80 -9.00
N VAL A 156 -24.45 -15.23 -8.12
CA VAL A 156 -24.25 -15.16 -6.68
C VAL A 156 -23.17 -16.17 -6.27
N SER A 157 -22.14 -15.68 -5.62
CA SER A 157 -21.04 -16.50 -5.10
C SER A 157 -20.83 -16.19 -3.62
N THR A 158 -20.38 -17.18 -2.87
CA THR A 158 -20.05 -17.02 -1.44
C THR A 158 -18.56 -17.27 -1.24
N THR A 159 -17.92 -16.42 -0.46
CA THR A 159 -16.54 -16.60 -0.01
C THR A 159 -16.48 -16.52 1.51
N ILE A 160 -15.46 -17.13 2.09
CA ILE A 160 -15.10 -16.91 3.50
C ILE A 160 -14.12 -15.77 3.53
N GLU A 161 -14.38 -14.77 4.35
CA GLU A 161 -13.46 -13.66 4.64
C GLU A 161 -12.84 -13.88 6.01
N LEU A 162 -11.52 -13.83 6.07
CA LEU A 162 -10.74 -13.82 7.30
C LEU A 162 -10.55 -12.36 7.73
N ILE A 163 -10.98 -12.03 8.94
CA ILE A 163 -10.84 -10.71 9.53
C ILE A 163 -9.82 -10.79 10.66
N LEU A 164 -8.80 -9.95 10.63
CA LEU A 164 -7.87 -9.78 11.73
C LEU A 164 -8.34 -8.69 12.67
N LYS A 165 -8.34 -9.02 13.95
CA LYS A 165 -8.64 -8.13 15.06
C LYS A 165 -7.47 -8.06 16.02
N ILE A 166 -7.29 -6.92 16.65
CA ILE A 166 -6.20 -6.71 17.61
C ILE A 166 -6.71 -6.11 18.91
N ASP A 167 -5.94 -6.38 19.96
CA ASP A 167 -5.97 -5.63 21.21
C ASP A 167 -4.69 -4.84 21.36
N SER A 168 -4.77 -3.63 21.89
CA SER A 168 -3.63 -2.75 22.09
C SER A 168 -3.72 -1.98 23.40
N GLU A 169 -2.57 -1.70 24.00
CA GLU A 169 -2.46 -0.73 25.08
C GLU A 169 -2.80 0.69 24.55
N LEU A 170 -3.39 1.52 25.39
CA LEU A 170 -3.60 2.95 25.13
C LEU A 170 -2.90 3.77 26.21
N ASP A 171 -2.07 4.73 25.80
CA ASP A 171 -1.50 5.69 26.72
C ASP A 171 -2.61 6.49 27.40
N ALA A 172 -2.65 6.47 28.72
CA ALA A 172 -3.66 7.14 29.50
C ALA A 172 -3.50 8.68 29.53
N GLN A 173 -2.26 9.17 29.33
CA GLN A 173 -1.95 10.59 29.42
C GLN A 173 -2.03 11.29 28.07
N LYS A 174 -1.47 10.65 27.03
CA LYS A 174 -1.44 11.17 25.66
C LYS A 174 -2.06 10.13 24.74
N ARG A 175 -3.36 10.29 24.45
CA ARG A 175 -4.10 9.36 23.59
C ARG A 175 -3.43 9.27 22.22
N PRO A 176 -3.14 8.03 21.75
CA PRO A 176 -2.46 7.83 20.49
C PRO A 176 -3.39 8.00 19.29
N PHE A 177 -2.75 8.26 18.15
CA PHE A 177 -3.33 8.03 16.84
C PHE A 177 -2.66 6.80 16.25
N PHE A 178 -3.45 5.91 15.68
CA PHE A 178 -2.94 4.65 15.14
C PHE A 178 -3.13 4.53 13.65
N ARG A 179 -2.16 3.87 13.03
CA ARG A 179 -2.25 3.28 11.71
C ARG A 179 -1.75 1.84 11.79
N TRP A 180 -2.41 0.94 11.07
CA TRP A 180 -1.94 -0.44 10.95
C TRP A 180 -1.51 -0.74 9.52
N ARG A 181 -0.47 -1.55 9.42
CA ARG A 181 -0.01 -2.13 8.16
C ARG A 181 0.16 -3.64 8.37
N VAL A 182 -0.49 -4.40 7.50
CA VAL A 182 -0.42 -5.86 7.51
C VAL A 182 0.33 -6.31 6.28
N GLY A 183 1.34 -7.15 6.47
CA GLY A 183 2.04 -7.87 5.41
C GLY A 183 1.70 -9.35 5.49
N GLY A 184 1.94 -10.09 4.43
CA GLY A 184 1.70 -11.52 4.37
C GLY A 184 2.91 -12.29 3.88
N GLN A 185 3.06 -13.51 4.39
CA GLN A 185 3.96 -14.50 3.84
C GLN A 185 3.30 -15.87 3.99
N TYR A 186 3.32 -16.69 2.96
CA TYR A 186 2.69 -17.99 3.00
C TYR A 186 3.60 -19.09 2.45
N GLU A 187 3.39 -20.28 2.98
CA GLU A 187 4.06 -21.49 2.53
C GLU A 187 3.34 -22.05 1.30
N PHE A 188 4.09 -22.32 0.26
CA PHE A 188 3.58 -22.83 -0.99
C PHE A 188 4.32 -24.12 -1.39
N HIS A 189 3.57 -25.20 -1.62
CA HIS A 189 4.12 -26.48 -2.03
C HIS A 189 3.89 -26.71 -3.51
N GLU A 190 4.97 -26.98 -4.22
CA GLU A 190 4.89 -27.53 -5.57
C GLU A 190 4.20 -28.89 -5.53
N ASN A 191 3.38 -29.18 -6.49
CA ASN A 191 2.79 -30.48 -6.67
C ASN A 191 2.66 -30.80 -8.15
N TYR A 192 3.78 -31.22 -8.74
CA TYR A 192 3.82 -31.65 -10.14
C TYR A 192 4.01 -33.17 -10.21
N PRO A 193 3.08 -33.94 -10.81
CA PRO A 193 3.09 -35.40 -10.77
C PRO A 193 4.33 -36.07 -11.38
N MET A 194 5.12 -35.34 -12.16
CA MET A 194 6.35 -35.83 -12.81
C MET A 194 7.63 -35.19 -12.26
N ALA A 195 7.51 -34.40 -11.16
CA ALA A 195 8.70 -33.80 -10.55
C ALA A 195 9.54 -34.86 -9.83
N LEU A 196 10.87 -34.80 -9.99
CA LEU A 196 11.82 -35.63 -9.26
C LEU A 196 11.92 -35.23 -7.77
N SER A 197 11.56 -34.01 -7.46
CA SER A 197 11.46 -33.46 -6.10
C SER A 197 10.39 -32.38 -6.05
N THR A 198 9.71 -32.26 -4.92
CA THR A 198 8.80 -31.15 -4.65
C THR A 198 9.55 -30.11 -3.82
N LYS A 199 9.51 -28.85 -4.24
CA LYS A 199 10.05 -27.73 -3.48
C LYS A 199 8.94 -27.09 -2.64
N TRP A 200 9.36 -26.49 -1.59
CA TRP A 200 8.53 -25.60 -0.76
C TRP A 200 9.10 -24.19 -0.89
N CYS A 201 8.24 -23.25 -1.15
CA CYS A 201 8.61 -21.86 -1.23
C CYS A 201 7.86 -21.06 -0.15
N TYR A 202 8.51 -20.02 0.33
CA TYR A 202 7.94 -19.03 1.25
C TYR A 202 7.74 -17.75 0.46
N ILE A 203 6.48 -17.41 0.18
CA ILE A 203 6.14 -16.33 -0.73
C ILE A 203 5.69 -15.12 0.07
N SER A 204 6.48 -14.05 0.03
CA SER A 204 6.11 -12.75 0.59
C SER A 204 5.17 -12.04 -0.35
N GLU A 205 4.08 -11.51 0.17
CA GLU A 205 3.11 -10.74 -0.60
C GLU A 205 2.84 -9.36 0.01
N THR A 206 2.64 -8.40 -0.88
CA THR A 206 2.13 -7.09 -0.49
C THR A 206 0.62 -7.16 -0.46
N LEU A 207 0.04 -6.92 0.71
CA LEU A 207 -1.40 -6.89 0.88
C LEU A 207 -1.99 -5.56 0.42
N ASP A 208 -3.31 -5.54 0.18
CA ASP A 208 -4.02 -4.43 -0.44
C ASP A 208 -3.81 -3.10 0.32
N PHE A 209 -3.21 -2.11 -0.35
CA PHE A 209 -3.00 -0.76 0.17
C PHE A 209 -4.31 0.00 0.38
N ASN A 210 -5.42 -0.41 -0.27
CA ASN A 210 -6.70 0.25 -0.09
C ASN A 210 -7.31 -0.03 1.29
N GLN A 211 -6.78 -1.01 2.02
CA GLN A 211 -7.17 -1.27 3.40
C GLN A 211 -6.31 -0.45 4.37
N LEU A 212 -6.43 0.86 4.29
CA LEU A 212 -5.79 1.78 5.22
C LEU A 212 -6.67 1.92 6.48
N GLU A 213 -6.24 1.28 7.57
CA GLU A 213 -6.94 1.38 8.84
C GLU A 213 -6.28 2.42 9.75
N LEU A 214 -7.08 3.38 10.19
CA LEU A 214 -6.70 4.48 11.06
C LEU A 214 -7.60 4.52 12.30
N LEU A 215 -7.09 5.04 13.39
CA LEU A 215 -7.87 5.27 14.61
C LEU A 215 -7.36 6.51 15.36
N ASP A 216 -8.28 7.40 15.69
CA ASP A 216 -8.11 8.40 16.74
C ASP A 216 -8.59 7.79 18.07
N ALA A 217 -7.66 7.51 18.97
CA ALA A 217 -8.01 6.87 20.24
C ALA A 217 -8.50 7.86 21.32
N ARG A 218 -8.65 9.14 21.01
CA ARG A 218 -9.13 10.15 22.00
C ARG A 218 -10.56 9.89 22.47
N GLU A 219 -11.37 9.24 21.63
CA GLU A 219 -12.76 8.90 21.97
C GLU A 219 -12.90 7.51 22.64
N ILE A 220 -11.82 6.77 22.79
CA ILE A 220 -11.84 5.44 23.40
C ILE A 220 -11.77 5.58 24.91
N GLU A 221 -12.72 4.98 25.61
CA GLU A 221 -12.69 4.90 27.09
C GLU A 221 -11.73 3.80 27.56
N GLY A 222 -11.12 4.03 28.74
CA GLY A 222 -10.19 3.04 29.33
C GLY A 222 -8.78 3.12 28.74
N ASN A 223 -7.92 2.17 29.09
CA ASN A 223 -6.50 2.14 28.73
C ASN A 223 -6.17 1.02 27.74
N GLU A 224 -7.17 0.45 27.10
CA GLU A 224 -7.02 -0.65 26.18
C GLU A 224 -7.99 -0.52 25.00
N LEU A 225 -7.48 -0.77 23.82
CA LEU A 225 -8.27 -1.01 22.62
C LEU A 225 -8.55 -2.51 22.52
N ARG A 226 -9.80 -2.90 22.34
CA ARG A 226 -10.22 -4.29 22.27
C ARG A 226 -10.92 -4.60 20.97
N ASN A 227 -10.63 -5.78 20.39
CA ASN A 227 -11.30 -6.32 19.21
C ASN A 227 -11.35 -5.36 18.00
N LYS A 228 -10.33 -4.50 17.82
CA LYS A 228 -10.27 -3.59 16.68
C LYS A 228 -9.97 -4.37 15.41
N ARG A 229 -10.90 -4.35 14.46
CA ARG A 229 -10.64 -4.85 13.10
C ARG A 229 -9.56 -3.98 12.44
N ILE A 230 -8.53 -4.61 11.88
CA ILE A 230 -7.43 -3.92 11.20
C ILE A 230 -7.23 -4.34 9.76
N PHE A 231 -7.71 -5.52 9.38
CA PHE A 231 -7.51 -6.06 8.04
C PHE A 231 -8.52 -7.17 7.74
N SER A 232 -8.79 -7.40 6.46
CA SER A 232 -9.54 -8.57 6.02
C SER A 232 -9.12 -9.03 4.64
N MET A 233 -9.22 -10.34 4.39
CA MET A 233 -8.92 -10.94 3.10
C MET A 233 -9.71 -12.23 2.88
N PRO A 234 -9.93 -12.64 1.61
CA PRO A 234 -10.53 -13.93 1.32
C PRO A 234 -9.69 -15.09 1.84
N LEU A 235 -10.34 -16.07 2.43
CA LEU A 235 -9.73 -17.34 2.78
C LEU A 235 -9.63 -18.20 1.51
N ASP A 236 -8.43 -18.30 0.95
CA ASP A 236 -8.16 -19.01 -0.29
C ASP A 236 -6.96 -19.96 -0.17
N SER A 237 -6.48 -20.48 -1.27
CA SER A 237 -5.39 -21.49 -1.33
C SER A 237 -4.09 -21.10 -0.65
N ARG A 238 -3.85 -19.81 -0.33
CA ARG A 238 -2.68 -19.34 0.42
C ARG A 238 -2.68 -19.86 1.86
N PHE A 239 -3.86 -20.23 2.38
CA PHE A 239 -4.05 -20.80 3.72
C PHE A 239 -4.07 -22.33 3.73
N ALA A 240 -3.77 -22.98 2.61
CA ALA A 240 -3.74 -24.44 2.54
C ALA A 240 -2.66 -25.08 3.40
N TRP A 241 -1.60 -24.32 3.69
CA TRP A 241 -0.50 -24.70 4.57
C TRP A 241 -0.40 -23.67 5.69
N GLN A 242 0.71 -23.00 5.81
CA GLN A 242 0.89 -21.98 6.84
C GLN A 242 0.97 -20.59 6.24
N TYR A 243 0.24 -19.66 6.81
CA TYR A 243 0.26 -18.23 6.49
C TYR A 243 0.74 -17.45 7.71
N CYS A 244 1.68 -16.53 7.52
CA CYS A 244 2.19 -15.63 8.53
C CYS A 244 1.77 -14.19 8.21
N PHE A 245 1.00 -13.58 9.09
CA PHE A 245 0.72 -12.16 9.06
C PHE A 245 1.80 -11.40 9.81
N HIS A 246 2.33 -10.33 9.19
CA HIS A 246 3.25 -9.38 9.78
C HIS A 246 2.49 -8.10 10.11
N ILE A 247 2.13 -7.90 11.36
CA ILE A 247 1.29 -6.80 11.79
C ILE A 247 2.16 -5.73 12.43
N ARG A 248 2.14 -4.52 11.87
CA ARG A 248 2.78 -3.34 12.41
C ARG A 248 1.73 -2.33 12.83
N GLN A 249 1.78 -1.91 14.07
CA GLN A 249 0.99 -0.83 14.64
C GLN A 249 1.90 0.39 14.79
N PHE A 250 1.53 1.49 14.16
CA PHE A 250 2.22 2.76 14.25
C PHE A 250 1.46 3.66 15.21
N SER A 251 2.12 4.09 16.29
CA SER A 251 1.69 5.23 17.08
C SER A 251 2.27 6.48 16.44
N MET A 252 1.43 7.42 16.05
CA MET A 252 1.84 8.57 15.24
C MET A 252 1.31 9.90 15.79
N SER A 253 1.78 11.00 15.25
CA SER A 253 1.30 12.35 15.58
C SER A 253 -0.10 12.62 15.02
N GLU A 254 -0.80 13.61 15.57
CA GLU A 254 -2.08 14.08 15.04
C GLU A 254 -1.94 14.59 13.59
N GLU A 255 -0.86 15.29 13.29
CA GLU A 255 -0.59 15.81 11.93
C GLU A 255 -0.46 14.67 10.91
N GLU A 256 0.23 13.58 11.28
CA GLU A 256 0.35 12.40 10.44
C GLU A 256 -1.00 11.68 10.27
N TYR A 257 -1.79 11.59 11.34
CA TYR A 257 -3.15 11.04 11.27
C TYR A 257 -4.03 11.81 10.29
N ILE A 258 -4.01 13.14 10.34
CA ILE A 258 -4.76 13.99 9.41
C ILE A 258 -4.29 13.75 7.96
N TYR A 259 -2.98 13.67 7.74
CA TYR A 259 -2.42 13.38 6.42
C TYR A 259 -2.95 12.04 5.86
N TRP A 260 -2.87 10.98 6.66
CA TRP A 260 -3.35 9.66 6.24
C TRP A 260 -4.87 9.59 6.11
N SER A 261 -5.63 10.34 6.91
CA SER A 261 -7.08 10.43 6.78
C SER A 261 -7.49 11.06 5.45
N ASN A 262 -6.79 12.11 5.01
CA ASN A 262 -7.02 12.71 3.69
C ASN A 262 -6.70 11.73 2.54
N ILE A 263 -5.63 10.94 2.68
CA ILE A 263 -5.33 9.87 1.72
C ILE A 263 -6.44 8.81 1.71
N GLN A 264 -6.90 8.38 2.88
CA GLN A 264 -8.00 7.41 3.01
C GLN A 264 -9.28 7.92 2.34
N GLU A 265 -9.59 9.20 2.48
CA GLU A 265 -10.73 9.82 1.81
C GLU A 265 -10.60 9.74 0.28
N ILE A 266 -9.42 10.05 -0.27
CA ILE A 266 -9.14 9.92 -1.70
C ILE A 266 -9.28 8.48 -2.18
N LEU A 267 -8.72 7.50 -1.45
CA LEU A 267 -8.82 6.08 -1.80
C LEU A 267 -10.27 5.57 -1.79
N ASN A 268 -11.10 6.10 -0.89
CA ASN A 268 -12.50 5.74 -0.77
C ASN A 268 -13.42 6.49 -1.76
N THR A 269 -12.93 7.55 -2.38
CA THR A 269 -13.66 8.28 -3.41
C THR A 269 -13.68 7.45 -4.70
N GLY A 270 -14.84 6.95 -5.05
CA GLY A 270 -15.03 5.86 -6.01
C GLY A 270 -14.87 6.22 -7.49
N GLY A 271 -14.10 7.23 -7.87
CA GLY A 271 -13.77 7.52 -9.28
C GLY A 271 -14.98 7.69 -10.20
N SER A 272 -16.09 8.22 -9.71
CA SER A 272 -17.27 8.58 -10.52
C SER A 272 -16.91 9.73 -11.45
N LEU A 273 -17.50 9.76 -12.66
CA LEU A 273 -17.33 10.83 -13.63
C LEU A 273 -17.75 12.22 -13.06
N PHE A 274 -18.44 12.25 -11.94
CA PHE A 274 -18.94 13.46 -11.27
C PHE A 274 -18.16 13.80 -9.99
N ASP A 275 -17.20 12.96 -9.60
CA ASP A 275 -16.37 13.24 -8.44
C ASP A 275 -15.38 14.36 -8.78
N PRO A 276 -15.18 15.34 -7.89
CA PRO A 276 -14.13 16.32 -8.11
C PRO A 276 -12.77 15.63 -8.18
N PRO A 277 -11.82 16.12 -9.01
CA PRO A 277 -10.49 15.54 -9.02
C PRO A 277 -9.90 15.60 -7.61
N PRO A 278 -9.22 14.52 -7.16
CA PRO A 278 -8.64 14.51 -5.83
C PRO A 278 -7.65 15.67 -5.66
N GLY A 279 -7.84 16.44 -4.62
CA GLY A 279 -6.92 17.52 -4.27
C GLY A 279 -5.55 16.99 -3.87
N THR A 280 -4.52 17.83 -3.96
CA THR A 280 -3.20 17.48 -3.44
C THR A 280 -3.24 17.41 -1.91
N VAL A 281 -2.88 16.26 -1.35
CA VAL A 281 -2.76 16.14 0.12
C VAL A 281 -1.51 16.88 0.58
N LYS A 282 -1.72 17.88 1.42
CA LYS A 282 -0.62 18.67 1.97
C LYS A 282 0.06 17.89 3.10
N GLY A 283 1.36 17.64 2.94
CA GLY A 283 2.22 17.05 3.96
C GLY A 283 2.82 18.08 4.94
N ASN A 284 3.87 17.65 5.63
CA ASN A 284 4.61 18.46 6.59
C ASN A 284 5.92 19.01 6.04
N LEU A 285 6.15 18.90 4.73
CA LEU A 285 7.36 19.29 4.02
C LEU A 285 7.21 20.69 3.42
N PHE A 286 8.26 21.49 3.43
CA PHE A 286 8.26 22.84 2.88
C PHE A 286 9.66 23.28 2.45
N ASN A 287 9.72 24.24 1.52
CA ASN A 287 10.93 24.96 1.15
C ASN A 287 10.99 26.26 1.97
N PRO A 288 12.02 26.47 2.83
CA PRO A 288 12.12 27.67 3.65
C PRO A 288 12.30 28.98 2.85
N ALA A 289 12.81 28.88 1.62
CA ALA A 289 13.07 30.03 0.76
C ALA A 289 11.87 30.39 -0.16
N ASP A 290 10.94 29.46 -0.39
CA ASP A 290 9.77 29.68 -1.26
C ASP A 290 8.55 28.92 -0.74
N GLU A 291 7.60 29.64 -0.19
CA GLU A 291 6.33 29.06 0.34
C GLU A 291 5.41 28.50 -0.77
N ASN A 292 5.65 28.88 -2.03
CA ASN A 292 4.87 28.38 -3.16
C ASN A 292 5.45 27.09 -3.76
N ASP A 293 6.68 26.70 -3.39
CA ASP A 293 7.28 25.43 -3.82
C ASP A 293 6.53 24.27 -3.14
N GLN A 294 5.70 23.59 -3.92
CA GLN A 294 4.86 22.47 -3.43
C GLN A 294 5.68 21.20 -3.36
N ILE A 295 6.00 20.79 -2.15
CA ILE A 295 6.66 19.50 -1.89
C ILE A 295 5.62 18.45 -1.55
N LEU A 296 5.65 17.32 -2.26
CA LEU A 296 4.72 16.20 -2.05
C LEU A 296 5.27 15.21 -1.02
N GLY A 297 4.37 14.51 -0.33
CA GLY A 297 4.72 13.46 0.63
C GLY A 297 4.73 13.93 2.07
N PHE A 298 5.28 13.08 2.94
CA PHE A 298 5.28 13.30 4.39
C PHE A 298 6.54 12.70 5.01
N PHE A 299 7.15 13.39 5.95
CA PHE A 299 8.17 12.84 6.83
C PHE A 299 7.49 12.33 8.10
N SER A 300 7.51 11.02 8.29
CA SER A 300 6.82 10.30 9.36
C SER A 300 7.77 9.96 10.50
N VAL A 301 7.32 10.20 11.73
CA VAL A 301 8.04 9.89 12.98
C VAL A 301 7.06 9.14 13.88
N ALA A 302 7.19 7.80 13.96
CA ALA A 302 6.24 6.98 14.68
C ALA A 302 6.91 5.86 15.47
N SER A 303 6.38 5.54 16.65
CA SER A 303 6.77 4.32 17.36
C SER A 303 6.03 3.11 16.80
N VAL A 304 6.71 1.96 16.77
CA VAL A 304 6.20 0.76 16.08
C VAL A 304 6.13 -0.43 17.02
N SER A 305 4.93 -0.95 17.24
CA SER A 305 4.73 -2.28 17.82
C SER A 305 4.52 -3.30 16.70
N TYR A 306 5.23 -4.43 16.79
CA TYR A 306 5.22 -5.46 15.75
C TYR A 306 4.92 -6.84 16.35
N LYS A 307 3.98 -7.55 15.73
CA LYS A 307 3.71 -8.96 16.04
C LYS A 307 3.49 -9.78 14.77
N ARG A 308 3.79 -11.06 14.86
CA ARG A 308 3.42 -12.07 13.86
C ARG A 308 2.23 -12.86 14.35
N TYR A 309 1.37 -13.23 13.41
CA TYR A 309 0.27 -14.14 13.66
C TYR A 309 0.26 -15.23 12.59
N PHE A 310 0.26 -16.49 13.03
CA PHE A 310 0.21 -17.62 12.11
C PHE A 310 -1.21 -18.16 12.00
N ALA A 311 -1.61 -18.47 10.76
CA ALA A 311 -2.85 -19.12 10.44
C ALA A 311 -2.57 -20.34 9.55
N ASN A 312 -3.20 -21.45 9.85
CA ASN A 312 -3.13 -22.68 9.07
C ASN A 312 -4.48 -23.41 9.17
N PRO A 313 -4.71 -24.51 8.42
CA PRO A 313 -5.98 -25.22 8.45
C PRO A 313 -6.43 -25.68 9.84
N ASP A 314 -5.49 -26.07 10.70
CA ASP A 314 -5.79 -26.52 12.08
C ASP A 314 -6.25 -25.36 12.97
N ILE A 315 -5.52 -24.23 12.94
CA ILE A 315 -5.89 -23.01 13.66
C ILE A 315 -7.23 -22.48 13.15
N LEU A 316 -7.44 -22.49 11.84
CA LEU A 316 -8.67 -22.02 11.21
C LEU A 316 -9.84 -23.01 11.36
N ASN A 317 -9.56 -24.22 11.86
CA ASN A 317 -10.53 -25.34 11.93
C ASN A 317 -11.28 -25.53 10.62
N ARG A 318 -10.55 -25.43 9.49
CA ARG A 318 -11.12 -25.51 8.14
C ARG A 318 -10.09 -26.03 7.15
N PHE A 319 -10.52 -27.02 6.38
CA PHE A 319 -9.72 -27.46 5.22
C PHE A 319 -9.77 -26.39 4.12
N VAL A 320 -8.62 -26.10 3.56
CA VAL A 320 -8.45 -25.20 2.42
C VAL A 320 -7.74 -25.98 1.30
N ASP A 321 -8.35 -25.98 0.12
CA ASP A 321 -7.77 -26.66 -1.04
C ASP A 321 -6.47 -25.97 -1.47
N PRO A 322 -5.35 -26.72 -1.60
CA PRO A 322 -4.12 -26.16 -2.14
C PRO A 322 -4.27 -25.80 -3.61
N LYS A 323 -3.58 -24.75 -4.05
CA LYS A 323 -3.59 -24.29 -5.45
C LYS A 323 -3.07 -25.37 -6.40
N CYS A 324 -2.05 -26.12 -5.98
CA CYS A 324 -1.43 -27.17 -6.75
C CYS A 324 -2.05 -28.52 -6.41
N SER A 325 -2.81 -29.05 -7.34
CA SER A 325 -3.49 -30.34 -7.19
C SER A 325 -2.69 -31.48 -7.81
N ALA A 326 -2.56 -32.59 -7.10
CA ALA A 326 -1.98 -33.84 -7.61
C ALA A 326 -2.86 -34.56 -8.64
N ILE A 327 -4.02 -34.02 -9.00
CA ILE A 327 -4.94 -34.68 -9.94
C ILE A 327 -4.32 -34.66 -11.33
N PRO A 328 -4.01 -35.83 -11.94
CA PRO A 328 -3.50 -35.90 -13.30
C PRO A 328 -4.47 -35.24 -14.30
N PHE A 329 -3.92 -34.61 -15.34
CA PHE A 329 -4.68 -34.02 -16.46
C PHE A 329 -5.46 -32.73 -16.15
N ARG A 330 -5.39 -32.13 -14.95
CA ARG A 330 -5.81 -30.75 -14.78
C ARG A 330 -4.73 -29.79 -15.29
N PRO A 331 -5.10 -28.71 -15.97
CA PRO A 331 -4.15 -27.64 -16.29
C PRO A 331 -3.49 -27.15 -14.99
N GLN A 332 -2.18 -27.28 -14.93
CA GLN A 332 -1.41 -26.84 -13.76
C GLN A 332 -0.87 -25.44 -14.01
N PHE A 333 -0.94 -24.62 -13.00
CA PHE A 333 -0.33 -23.31 -13.02
C PHE A 333 1.19 -23.42 -13.10
N PRO A 334 1.88 -22.47 -13.76
CA PRO A 334 3.36 -22.50 -13.88
C PRO A 334 4.05 -22.64 -12.53
N GLU A 335 3.58 -21.94 -11.51
CA GLU A 335 4.10 -21.95 -10.14
C GLU A 335 3.98 -23.33 -9.45
N CYS A 336 3.09 -24.18 -9.89
CA CYS A 336 3.00 -25.55 -9.37
C CYS A 336 4.12 -26.45 -9.87
N ARG A 337 4.85 -26.03 -10.91
CA ARG A 337 6.01 -26.73 -11.46
C ARG A 337 7.30 -26.17 -10.89
N ASP A 338 7.34 -24.87 -10.65
CA ASP A 338 8.48 -24.17 -10.08
C ASP A 338 8.01 -22.92 -9.32
N CYS A 339 7.90 -23.04 -8.01
CA CYS A 339 7.44 -21.95 -7.15
C CYS A 339 8.45 -20.81 -7.03
N SER A 340 9.71 -21.02 -7.41
CA SER A 340 10.72 -19.95 -7.41
C SER A 340 10.46 -18.87 -8.47
N THR A 341 9.54 -19.12 -9.41
CA THR A 341 9.11 -18.14 -10.42
C THR A 341 8.12 -17.11 -9.90
N VAL A 342 7.57 -17.32 -8.71
CA VAL A 342 6.64 -16.36 -8.10
C VAL A 342 7.43 -15.20 -7.50
N LEU A 343 6.99 -13.98 -7.79
CA LEU A 343 7.61 -12.77 -7.21
C LEU A 343 7.52 -12.81 -5.68
N GLY A 344 8.63 -12.52 -5.00
CA GLY A 344 8.71 -12.57 -3.53
C GLY A 344 8.90 -13.98 -2.97
N SER A 345 9.23 -14.97 -3.84
CA SER A 345 9.47 -16.34 -3.45
C SER A 345 10.89 -16.56 -2.92
N GLU A 346 11.00 -17.23 -1.80
CA GLU A 346 12.25 -17.69 -1.18
C GLU A 346 12.19 -19.20 -0.96
N LEU A 347 13.31 -19.90 -1.19
CA LEU A 347 13.42 -21.34 -0.97
C LEU A 347 13.84 -21.67 0.47
N GLU A 348 14.49 -20.74 1.12
CA GLU A 348 14.95 -20.90 2.48
C GLU A 348 13.80 -20.62 3.45
N LYS A 349 13.61 -21.56 4.40
CA LYS A 349 12.61 -21.39 5.45
C LYS A 349 13.02 -20.24 6.37
N PRO A 350 12.17 -19.22 6.56
CA PRO A 350 12.51 -18.14 7.49
C PRO A 350 12.71 -18.64 8.92
N ASP A 351 13.70 -18.09 9.62
CA ASP A 351 14.05 -18.51 11.00
C ASP A 351 12.88 -18.45 11.98
N TYR A 352 11.95 -17.54 11.75
CA TYR A 352 10.77 -17.34 12.60
C TYR A 352 9.59 -18.26 12.23
N TRP A 353 9.71 -19.06 11.17
CA TRP A 353 8.61 -19.90 10.70
C TRP A 353 8.37 -21.06 11.67
N LEU A 354 7.13 -21.21 12.11
CA LEU A 354 6.78 -22.30 13.02
C LEU A 354 7.04 -23.66 12.36
N PRO A 355 7.39 -24.69 13.15
CA PRO A 355 7.65 -26.05 12.66
C PRO A 355 6.41 -26.71 12.07
#